data_7377560158051e1d0c6919e28089de18
#
_entry.id   7377560158051e1d0c6919e28089de18
#
_cell.length_a   1.000
_cell.length_b   1.000
_cell.length_c   1.000
_cell.angle_alpha   90.00
_cell.angle_beta   90.00
_cell.angle_gamma   90.00
#
_symmetry.space_group_name_H-M   'P 1'
#
loop_
_entity.id
_entity.type
_entity.pdbx_description
1 polymer ?
#
loop_
_entity_poly.entity_id
_entity_poly.type
_entity_poly.pdbx_seq_one_letter_code
_entity_poly.pdbx_strand_id
1 'polypeptide(L)'
;MEMIITAATVATMFFNSATSESNNYFYNAQMEDGKVETLSVMKNDCNMLTNKLQYRFVYDSQDRLSVKEALLWNERSMRWEPDYRLDYAYAEDGFSVSMRKWNKKKDEYGEVTEKMDYAMVLDNVMAINHYECVKGETMELKSN
;
A
#
# COMPACT_ATOMS: atom_id res chain seq x y z
N MET A 1 -12.10 -19.65 -6.70
CA MET A 1 -11.94 -18.23 -7.07
C MET A 1 -10.61 -17.73 -6.50
N GLU A 2 -9.80 -17.20 -7.33
CA GLU A 2 -8.50 -16.66 -6.91
C GLU A 2 -8.67 -15.24 -6.40
N MET A 3 -8.15 -14.95 -5.19
CA MET A 3 -8.11 -13.60 -4.65
C MET A 3 -6.80 -12.93 -5.04
N ILE A 4 -6.89 -11.87 -5.83
CA ILE A 4 -5.72 -11.11 -6.26
C ILE A 4 -6.04 -9.62 -6.27
N ILE A 5 -5.01 -8.81 -6.06
CA ILE A 5 -5.12 -7.36 -6.23
C ILE A 5 -4.52 -6.99 -7.58
N THR A 6 -5.37 -6.59 -8.50
CA THR A 6 -4.99 -6.27 -9.87
C THR A 6 -4.82 -4.76 -10.06
N ALA A 7 -4.31 -4.39 -11.21
CA ALA A 7 -4.25 -2.98 -11.62
C ALA A 7 -5.65 -2.33 -11.63
N ALA A 8 -6.69 -3.09 -11.99
CA ALA A 8 -8.06 -2.59 -11.95
C ALA A 8 -8.50 -2.29 -10.53
N THR A 9 -8.15 -3.13 -9.55
CA THR A 9 -8.43 -2.89 -8.14
C THR A 9 -7.74 -1.61 -7.64
N VAL A 10 -6.48 -1.41 -8.01
CA VAL A 10 -5.72 -0.20 -7.64
C VAL A 10 -6.36 1.04 -8.27
N ALA A 11 -6.77 0.98 -9.54
CA ALA A 11 -7.45 2.08 -10.21
C ALA A 11 -8.79 2.41 -9.52
N THR A 12 -9.55 1.40 -9.12
CA THR A 12 -10.81 1.60 -8.38
C THR A 12 -10.56 2.29 -7.04
N MET A 13 -9.52 1.89 -6.31
CA MET A 13 -9.13 2.54 -5.06
C MET A 13 -8.80 4.02 -5.28
N PHE A 14 -8.10 4.33 -6.37
CA PHE A 14 -7.79 5.71 -6.73
C PHE A 14 -9.07 6.52 -6.98
N PHE A 15 -9.99 6.01 -7.80
CA PHE A 15 -11.24 6.72 -8.09
C PHE A 15 -12.08 6.92 -6.83
N ASN A 16 -12.15 5.93 -5.95
CA ASN A 16 -12.87 6.06 -4.69
C ASN A 16 -12.25 7.13 -3.79
N SER A 17 -10.92 7.20 -3.73
CA SER A 17 -10.22 8.24 -2.97
C SER A 17 -10.46 9.63 -3.55
N ALA A 18 -10.41 9.75 -4.88
CA ALA A 18 -10.58 11.03 -5.56
C ALA A 18 -12.00 11.60 -5.43
N THR A 19 -13.01 10.74 -5.22
CA THR A 19 -14.40 11.15 -5.04
C THR A 19 -14.80 11.37 -3.58
N SER A 20 -13.91 11.10 -2.63
CA SER A 20 -14.20 11.36 -1.23
C SER A 20 -14.30 12.88 -0.97
N GLU A 21 -15.17 13.26 -0.03
CA GLU A 21 -15.57 14.67 0.20
C GLU A 21 -14.49 15.59 0.75
N SER A 22 -13.24 15.20 0.74
CA SER A 22 -12.17 16.04 1.24
C SER A 22 -11.80 17.10 0.19
N ASN A 23 -12.35 18.29 0.34
CA ASN A 23 -12.12 19.40 -0.60
C ASN A 23 -10.69 19.95 -0.62
N ASN A 24 -9.80 19.46 0.26
CA ASN A 24 -8.44 19.98 0.39
C ASN A 24 -7.38 19.09 -0.25
N TYR A 25 -7.73 17.89 -0.71
CA TYR A 25 -6.77 16.96 -1.29
C TYR A 25 -6.99 16.75 -2.78
N PHE A 26 -5.91 16.70 -3.51
CA PHE A 26 -5.88 16.44 -4.95
C PHE A 26 -5.06 15.18 -5.20
N TYR A 27 -5.48 14.39 -6.18
CA TYR A 27 -4.88 13.11 -6.49
C TYR A 27 -4.40 13.12 -7.93
N ASN A 28 -3.16 12.71 -8.15
CA ASN A 28 -2.58 12.59 -9.49
C ASN A 28 -2.04 11.17 -9.67
N ALA A 29 -2.62 10.46 -10.62
CA ALA A 29 -2.19 9.11 -10.96
C ALA A 29 -1.34 9.14 -12.23
N GLN A 30 -0.16 8.55 -12.16
CA GLN A 30 0.65 8.26 -13.34
C GLN A 30 0.39 6.82 -13.76
N MET A 31 0.04 6.67 -15.03
CA MET A 31 -0.32 5.37 -15.61
C MET A 31 0.76 4.91 -16.56
N GLU A 32 1.07 3.62 -16.54
CA GLU A 32 1.93 2.98 -17.52
C GLU A 32 1.30 1.64 -17.91
N ASP A 33 1.15 1.40 -19.21
CA ASP A 33 0.52 0.19 -19.77
C ASP A 33 -0.86 -0.13 -19.15
N GLY A 34 -1.66 0.91 -18.91
CA GLY A 34 -2.99 0.78 -18.32
C GLY A 34 -3.03 0.51 -16.82
N LYS A 35 -1.89 0.61 -16.13
CA LYS A 35 -1.77 0.35 -14.69
C LYS A 35 -1.39 1.63 -13.97
N VAL A 36 -1.92 1.82 -12.74
CA VAL A 36 -1.48 2.91 -11.87
C VAL A 36 -0.10 2.55 -11.33
N GLU A 37 0.91 3.28 -11.75
CA GLU A 37 2.28 3.10 -11.29
C GLU A 37 2.57 3.97 -10.08
N THR A 38 2.09 5.20 -10.10
CA THR A 38 2.30 6.17 -9.02
C THR A 38 1.01 6.95 -8.77
N LEU A 39 0.68 7.11 -7.49
CA LEU A 39 -0.43 7.95 -7.05
C LEU A 39 0.11 8.99 -6.08
N SER A 40 0.06 10.25 -6.48
CA SER A 40 0.49 11.37 -5.63
C SER A 40 -0.71 12.05 -5.00
N VAL A 41 -0.61 12.33 -3.71
CA VAL A 41 -1.62 13.06 -2.93
C VAL A 41 -1.03 14.42 -2.60
N MET A 42 -1.74 15.47 -3.02
CA MET A 42 -1.35 16.86 -2.81
C MET A 42 -2.41 17.56 -1.96
N LYS A 43 -1.98 18.53 -1.18
CA LYS A 43 -2.86 19.36 -0.39
C LYS A 43 -2.92 20.77 -0.98
N ASN A 44 -4.10 21.36 -1.01
CA ASN A 44 -4.26 22.76 -1.37
C ASN A 44 -4.05 23.63 -0.13
N ASP A 45 -2.92 24.32 -0.09
CA ASP A 45 -2.59 25.30 0.96
C ASP A 45 -2.54 26.70 0.32
N CYS A 46 -3.47 27.54 0.71
CA CYS A 46 -3.50 28.96 0.25
C CYS A 46 -3.38 29.11 -1.28
N ASN A 47 -4.15 28.30 -2.03
CA ASN A 47 -4.16 28.26 -3.51
C ASN A 47 -2.87 27.70 -4.13
N MET A 48 -2.03 27.04 -3.34
CA MET A 48 -0.86 26.32 -3.85
C MET A 48 -1.00 24.83 -3.57
N LEU A 49 -0.72 24.01 -4.57
CA LEU A 49 -0.68 22.55 -4.39
C LEU A 49 0.67 22.16 -3.82
N THR A 50 0.65 21.50 -2.65
CA THR A 50 1.86 20.99 -2.00
C THR A 50 1.80 19.48 -1.93
N ASN A 51 2.93 18.83 -2.22
CA ASN A 51 3.05 17.37 -2.12
C ASN A 51 2.90 16.93 -0.66
N LYS A 52 2.22 15.80 -0.42
CA LYS A 52 2.05 15.21 0.91
C LYS A 52 2.46 13.75 0.94
N LEU A 53 1.82 12.92 0.11
CA LEU A 53 2.04 11.48 0.07
C LEU A 53 2.22 11.03 -1.38
N GLN A 54 2.96 9.96 -1.55
CA GLN A 54 3.04 9.28 -2.82
C GLN A 54 3.00 7.77 -2.58
N TYR A 55 2.19 7.08 -3.37
CA TYR A 55 2.18 5.62 -3.40
C TYR A 55 2.78 5.15 -4.71
N ARG A 56 3.70 4.19 -4.64
CA ARG A 56 4.29 3.53 -5.80
C ARG A 56 3.87 2.08 -5.81
N PHE A 57 3.44 1.61 -6.96
CA PHE A 57 2.90 0.27 -7.15
C PHE A 57 3.78 -0.51 -8.10
N VAL A 58 4.15 -1.73 -7.71
CA VAL A 58 4.89 -2.66 -8.54
C VAL A 58 4.03 -3.90 -8.74
N TYR A 59 3.94 -4.37 -9.98
CA TYR A 59 3.13 -5.53 -10.36
C TYR A 59 4.04 -6.69 -10.74
N ASP A 60 3.57 -7.91 -10.49
CA ASP A 60 4.31 -9.12 -10.88
C ASP A 60 4.07 -9.47 -12.37
N SER A 61 4.66 -10.58 -12.82
CA SER A 61 4.53 -11.04 -14.22
C SER A 61 3.11 -11.42 -14.62
N GLN A 62 2.21 -11.61 -13.66
CA GLN A 62 0.79 -11.92 -13.87
C GLN A 62 -0.11 -10.70 -13.68
N ASP A 63 0.47 -9.50 -13.67
CA ASP A 63 -0.21 -8.22 -13.48
C ASP A 63 -0.95 -8.10 -12.13
N ARG A 64 -0.47 -8.81 -11.12
CA ARG A 64 -0.97 -8.69 -9.76
C ARG A 64 -0.09 -7.73 -8.97
N LEU A 65 -0.69 -7.00 -8.03
CA LEU A 65 0.05 -6.07 -7.18
C LEU A 65 1.05 -6.86 -6.31
N SER A 66 2.33 -6.56 -6.47
CA SER A 66 3.43 -7.19 -5.73
C SER A 66 3.92 -6.32 -4.57
N VAL A 67 4.05 -5.03 -4.81
CA VAL A 67 4.55 -4.09 -3.80
C VAL A 67 3.75 -2.78 -3.87
N LYS A 68 3.40 -2.26 -2.71
CA LYS A 68 2.94 -0.88 -2.55
C LYS A 68 3.91 -0.19 -1.61
N GLU A 69 4.56 0.85 -2.08
CA GLU A 69 5.45 1.68 -1.26
C GLU A 69 4.80 3.02 -0.99
N ALA A 70 4.82 3.46 0.27
CA ALA A 70 4.33 4.77 0.67
C ALA A 70 5.51 5.69 0.99
N LEU A 71 5.47 6.91 0.46
CA LEU A 71 6.50 7.91 0.65
C LEU A 71 5.87 9.20 1.20
N LEU A 72 6.62 9.90 2.02
CA LEU A 72 6.26 11.20 2.56
C LEU A 72 7.10 12.28 1.88
N TRP A 73 6.47 13.42 1.63
CA TRP A 73 7.19 14.57 1.09
C TRP A 73 7.92 15.30 2.20
N ASN A 74 9.23 15.53 2.02
CA ASN A 74 10.03 16.35 2.91
C ASN A 74 10.23 17.72 2.27
N GLU A 75 9.58 18.73 2.82
CA GLU A 75 9.65 20.10 2.29
C GLU A 75 11.04 20.73 2.41
N ARG A 76 11.80 20.35 3.43
CA ARG A 76 13.14 20.91 3.64
C ARG A 76 14.14 20.43 2.60
N SER A 77 14.11 19.13 2.30
CA SER A 77 15.02 18.53 1.33
C SER A 77 14.46 18.51 -0.10
N MET A 78 13.18 18.83 -0.27
CA MET A 78 12.46 18.79 -1.55
C MET A 78 12.54 17.39 -2.19
N ARG A 79 12.33 16.35 -1.39
CA ARG A 79 12.42 14.95 -1.83
C ARG A 79 11.35 14.08 -1.19
N TRP A 80 11.02 13.01 -1.91
CA TRP A 80 10.22 11.92 -1.36
C TRP A 80 11.07 11.03 -0.48
N GLU A 81 10.58 10.74 0.73
CA GLU A 81 11.25 9.86 1.67
C GLU A 81 10.40 8.63 1.93
N PRO A 82 10.98 7.42 1.92
CA PRO A 82 10.22 6.21 2.22
C PRO A 82 9.63 6.25 3.63
N ASP A 83 8.42 5.73 3.76
CA ASP A 83 7.71 5.60 5.03
C ASP A 83 7.50 4.13 5.39
N TYR A 84 6.77 3.41 4.54
CA TYR A 84 6.56 1.98 4.71
C TYR A 84 6.35 1.31 3.35
N ARG A 85 6.39 0.00 3.38
CA ARG A 85 6.18 -0.82 2.19
C ARG A 85 5.31 -2.01 2.55
N LEU A 86 4.40 -2.36 1.64
CA LEU A 86 3.57 -3.55 1.71
C LEU A 86 4.01 -4.53 0.63
N ASP A 87 4.27 -5.77 1.02
CA ASP A 87 4.58 -6.87 0.11
C ASP A 87 3.40 -7.83 0.05
N TYR A 88 2.97 -8.17 -1.16
CA TYR A 88 1.83 -9.05 -1.43
C TYR A 88 2.31 -10.39 -1.93
N ALA A 89 1.87 -11.46 -1.29
CA ALA A 89 2.17 -12.83 -1.69
C ALA A 89 0.86 -13.59 -1.92
N TYR A 90 0.75 -14.25 -3.06
CA TYR A 90 -0.48 -14.89 -3.51
C TYR A 90 -0.42 -16.41 -3.38
N ALA A 91 -1.53 -17.02 -2.98
CA ALA A 91 -1.75 -18.45 -2.92
C ALA A 91 -3.04 -18.80 -3.66
N GLU A 92 -3.39 -20.08 -3.81
CA GLU A 92 -4.57 -20.51 -4.56
C GLU A 92 -5.88 -19.93 -4.02
N ASP A 93 -6.01 -19.87 -2.69
CA ASP A 93 -7.26 -19.50 -2.02
C ASP A 93 -7.15 -18.19 -1.25
N GLY A 94 -6.09 -17.42 -1.45
CA GLY A 94 -5.94 -16.17 -0.74
C GLY A 94 -4.63 -15.45 -1.04
N PHE A 95 -4.34 -14.45 -0.22
CA PHE A 95 -3.08 -13.71 -0.29
C PHE A 95 -2.70 -13.20 1.08
N SER A 96 -1.44 -12.86 1.25
CA SER A 96 -0.95 -12.21 2.46
C SER A 96 -0.31 -10.88 2.13
N VAL A 97 -0.39 -9.95 3.07
CA VAL A 97 0.22 -8.63 2.99
C VAL A 97 1.13 -8.45 4.19
N SER A 98 2.41 -8.17 3.94
CA SER A 98 3.40 -7.94 4.99
C SER A 98 3.84 -6.48 4.96
N MET A 99 3.93 -5.84 6.12
CA MET A 99 4.35 -4.46 6.25
C MET A 99 5.75 -4.35 6.82
N ARG A 100 6.57 -3.49 6.20
CA ARG A 100 7.90 -3.10 6.69
C ARG A 100 7.96 -1.59 6.76
N LYS A 101 8.52 -1.06 7.85
CA LYS A 101 8.71 0.38 8.02
C LYS A 101 10.13 0.76 7.63
N TRP A 102 10.28 1.97 7.09
CA TRP A 102 11.59 2.51 6.76
C TRP A 102 12.39 2.84 8.01
N ASN A 103 13.63 2.38 8.04
CA ASN A 103 14.58 2.71 9.11
C ASN A 103 15.55 3.78 8.61
N LYS A 104 15.34 5.00 9.06
CA LYS A 104 16.16 6.16 8.65
C LYS A 104 17.64 6.03 9.05
N LYS A 105 17.90 5.38 10.16
CA LYS A 105 19.28 5.22 10.65
C LYS A 105 20.09 4.26 9.79
N LYS A 106 19.47 3.19 9.33
CA LYS A 106 20.11 2.15 8.49
C LYS A 106 19.94 2.40 7.01
N ASP A 107 19.09 3.34 6.62
CA ASP A 107 18.76 3.67 5.23
C ASP A 107 18.24 2.44 4.45
N GLU A 108 17.36 1.68 5.10
CA GLU A 108 16.75 0.47 4.54
C GLU A 108 15.41 0.16 5.20
N TYR A 109 14.61 -0.69 4.57
CA TYR A 109 13.41 -1.22 5.21
C TYR A 109 13.80 -2.22 6.31
N GLY A 110 13.11 -2.12 7.44
CA GLY A 110 13.30 -3.04 8.57
C GLY A 110 12.60 -4.38 8.35
N GLU A 111 12.52 -5.15 9.44
CA GLU A 111 11.83 -6.43 9.44
C GLU A 111 10.31 -6.24 9.34
N VAL A 112 9.59 -7.31 9.02
CA VAL A 112 8.12 -7.30 8.97
C VAL A 112 7.57 -6.97 10.35
N THR A 113 6.76 -5.92 10.44
CA THR A 113 6.12 -5.49 11.69
C THR A 113 4.69 -6.00 11.80
N GLU A 114 3.99 -6.13 10.68
CA GLU A 114 2.61 -6.61 10.64
C GLU A 114 2.41 -7.49 9.42
N LYS A 115 1.50 -8.45 9.54
CA LYS A 115 1.11 -9.31 8.43
C LYS A 115 -0.40 -9.54 8.50
N MET A 116 -1.06 -9.50 7.35
CA MET A 116 -2.47 -9.86 7.22
C MET A 116 -2.60 -11.00 6.22
N ASP A 117 -3.29 -12.05 6.63
CA ASP A 117 -3.63 -13.16 5.76
C ASP A 117 -5.11 -13.09 5.41
N TYR A 118 -5.40 -13.17 4.11
CA TYR A 118 -6.74 -13.21 3.56
C TYR A 118 -6.94 -14.57 2.89
N ALA A 119 -7.90 -15.35 3.35
CA ALA A 119 -8.15 -16.67 2.81
C ALA A 119 -9.64 -16.93 2.60
N MET A 120 -9.98 -17.53 1.48
CA MET A 120 -11.34 -18.02 1.22
C MET A 120 -11.52 -19.36 1.93
N VAL A 121 -12.37 -19.38 2.93
CA VAL A 121 -12.65 -20.61 3.70
C VAL A 121 -13.85 -21.37 3.17
N LEU A 122 -14.79 -20.64 2.54
CA LEU A 122 -15.97 -21.18 1.85
C LEU A 122 -16.29 -20.24 0.69
N ASP A 123 -17.20 -20.63 -0.19
CA ASP A 123 -17.67 -19.75 -1.24
C ASP A 123 -18.23 -18.46 -0.62
N ASN A 124 -17.65 -17.32 -1.00
CA ASN A 124 -18.01 -15.98 -0.52
C ASN A 124 -17.78 -15.75 0.99
N VAL A 125 -17.01 -16.60 1.66
CA VAL A 125 -16.64 -16.39 3.06
C VAL A 125 -15.12 -16.26 3.16
N MET A 126 -14.68 -15.10 3.62
CA MET A 126 -13.27 -14.76 3.75
C MET A 126 -12.87 -14.71 5.22
N ALA A 127 -11.78 -15.39 5.57
CA ALA A 127 -11.13 -15.23 6.87
C ALA A 127 -9.99 -14.23 6.74
N ILE A 128 -9.92 -13.30 7.69
CA ILE A 128 -8.85 -12.32 7.77
C ILE A 128 -8.15 -12.49 9.11
N ASN A 129 -6.86 -12.79 9.07
CA ASN A 129 -6.04 -12.90 10.26
C ASN A 129 -4.98 -11.79 10.25
N HIS A 130 -4.86 -11.09 11.36
CA HIS A 130 -3.89 -10.02 11.53
C HIS A 130 -2.84 -10.46 12.57
N TYR A 131 -1.59 -10.39 12.17
CA TYR A 131 -0.45 -10.76 13.02
C TYR A 131 0.42 -9.53 13.27
N GLU A 132 0.89 -9.38 14.50
CA GLU A 132 1.92 -8.40 14.84
C GLU A 132 3.22 -9.14 15.13
N CYS A 133 4.33 -8.58 14.69
CA CYS A 133 5.66 -9.08 15.02
C CYS A 133 6.08 -8.54 16.38
N VAL A 134 6.31 -9.43 17.34
CA VAL A 134 6.75 -9.08 18.68
C VAL A 134 8.25 -9.31 18.77
N LYS A 135 9.02 -8.24 18.96
CA LYS A 135 10.48 -8.26 19.16
C LYS A 135 11.29 -9.09 18.15
N GLY A 136 10.90 -9.02 16.88
CA GLY A 136 11.76 -9.49 15.78
C GLY A 136 11.71 -10.97 15.46
N GLU A 137 11.05 -11.85 16.21
CA GLU A 137 11.17 -13.28 15.97
C GLU A 137 9.86 -14.07 15.85
N THR A 138 8.76 -13.58 16.40
CA THR A 138 7.49 -14.30 16.34
C THR A 138 6.35 -13.41 15.90
N MET A 139 5.54 -13.93 14.97
CA MET A 139 4.30 -13.30 14.56
C MET A 139 3.19 -13.76 15.50
N GLU A 140 2.56 -12.83 16.20
CA GLU A 140 1.41 -13.14 17.05
C GLU A 140 0.11 -12.67 16.41
N LEU A 141 -0.92 -13.53 16.50
CA LEU A 141 -2.25 -13.18 16.03
C LEU A 141 -2.83 -12.09 16.91
N LYS A 142 -3.22 -10.98 16.26
CA LYS A 142 -3.83 -9.87 16.96
C LYS A 142 -5.30 -10.18 17.24
N SER A 143 -5.69 -10.19 18.52
CA SER A 143 -7.10 -10.32 18.91
C SER A 143 -7.85 -9.02 18.63
N ASN A 144 -8.99 -9.16 17.99
CA ASN A 144 -9.90 -8.04 17.75
C ASN A 144 -10.61 -7.62 19.04
#